data_c6aa029b23d4f669c920da968b45aa60
#
_entry.id   c6aa029b23d4f669c920da968b45aa60
#
_cell.length_a   1.000
_cell.length_b   1.000
_cell.length_c   1.000
_cell.angle_alpha   90.00
_cell.angle_beta   90.00
_cell.angle_gamma   90.00
#
_symmetry.space_group_name_H-M   'P 1'
#
loop_
_entity.id
_entity.type
_entity.pdbx_description
1 polymer ?
#
loop_
_entity_poly.entity_id
_entity_poly.type
_entity_poly.pdbx_seq_one_letter_code
_entity_poly.pdbx_strand_id
1 'polypeptide(L)'
;MGIISDMRKFWMTQKQNYKVMIMRDSITMFSGRRPLERGMGGYESIFLSRLGASALQIGYVNGAQSLLGLLLAVPSGLFIDNSNDIRRIYYGSFLLGLPAFIGLYLSTDWRMYLAMMLLYTASLSIKFPSQLIINIDSMEDTSRVSGLGFYRTITALAGVTSPMLIALAIERFGGLGSADNIRPLFLLFFIADLLILYLVYKRLEPVNIKREKKSESILDGLRAITDSPIRLKLLLFSEITTLFVMTMMSPFRGIYQVDIKTATLIIFGWIGVAEPFIDIFFSIPLANLVEKYGRRKTAYVGHILGILARLLLVMTPTSLPSLLILVSVLGSLEGCLYVGMDAYSQEAIPQGMRGSYVGVKNLVAGLIGIAGPVIGGYIWGINPDLLFWIPVFQWSVIAFPILVLLMERYSTDGFIQELYVS
;
A
#
# COMPACT_ATOMS: atom_id res chain seq x y z
N MET A 1 -0.63 -36.47 7.87
CA MET A 1 0.64 -35.83 7.47
C MET A 1 0.39 -34.34 7.42
N GLY A 2 1.17 -33.53 8.11
CA GLY A 2 0.71 -32.22 8.48
C GLY A 2 1.04 -31.13 7.45
N ILE A 3 0.31 -30.01 7.52
CA ILE A 3 0.47 -28.77 6.76
C ILE A 3 1.94 -28.38 6.56
N ILE A 4 2.78 -28.56 7.57
CA ILE A 4 4.24 -28.25 7.52
C ILE A 4 4.97 -29.14 6.50
N SER A 5 4.61 -30.44 6.36
CA SER A 5 5.24 -31.33 5.37
C SER A 5 4.88 -30.92 3.95
N ASP A 6 3.63 -30.49 3.75
CA ASP A 6 3.14 -30.06 2.43
C ASP A 6 3.74 -28.69 2.04
N MET A 7 3.86 -27.76 3.00
CA MET A 7 4.58 -26.50 2.80
C MET A 7 6.06 -26.74 2.46
N ARG A 8 6.72 -27.68 3.13
CA ARG A 8 8.13 -28.04 2.82
C ARG A 8 8.27 -28.63 1.43
N LYS A 9 7.37 -29.54 1.04
CA LYS A 9 7.36 -30.13 -0.32
C LYS A 9 7.13 -29.03 -1.36
N PHE A 10 6.14 -28.17 -1.16
CA PHE A 10 5.87 -27.03 -2.05
C PHE A 10 7.09 -26.12 -2.19
N TRP A 11 7.75 -25.76 -1.09
CA TRP A 11 8.97 -24.94 -1.12
C TRP A 11 10.09 -25.59 -1.94
N MET A 12 10.29 -26.90 -1.80
CA MET A 12 11.38 -27.59 -2.50
C MET A 12 11.19 -27.61 -4.02
N THR A 13 9.95 -27.68 -4.50
CA THR A 13 9.62 -27.72 -5.94
C THR A 13 9.69 -26.35 -6.63
N GLN A 14 9.67 -25.24 -5.88
CA GLN A 14 9.64 -23.91 -6.48
C GLN A 14 10.96 -23.49 -7.12
N LYS A 15 10.87 -22.68 -8.18
CA LYS A 15 12.01 -22.06 -8.88
C LYS A 15 12.89 -21.24 -7.93
N GLN A 16 14.17 -21.14 -8.25
CA GLN A 16 15.14 -20.36 -7.45
C GLN A 16 14.73 -18.89 -7.29
N ASN A 17 14.28 -18.26 -8.36
CA ASN A 17 13.85 -16.84 -8.33
C ASN A 17 12.70 -16.61 -7.37
N TYR A 18 11.71 -17.53 -7.32
CA TYR A 18 10.60 -17.45 -6.38
C TYR A 18 11.08 -17.50 -4.91
N LYS A 19 12.02 -18.39 -4.59
CA LYS A 19 12.63 -18.48 -3.26
C LYS A 19 13.37 -17.21 -2.88
N VAL A 20 14.13 -16.64 -3.82
CA VAL A 20 14.87 -15.38 -3.63
C VAL A 20 13.91 -14.23 -3.37
N MET A 21 12.81 -14.14 -4.10
CA MET A 21 11.82 -13.07 -3.93
C MET A 21 11.07 -13.15 -2.58
N ILE A 22 10.74 -14.37 -2.12
CA ILE A 22 10.18 -14.57 -0.77
C ILE A 22 11.19 -14.12 0.31
N MET A 23 12.45 -14.56 0.23
CA MET A 23 13.49 -14.16 1.19
C MET A 23 13.69 -12.64 1.20
N ARG A 24 13.74 -12.03 0.01
CA ARG A 24 13.86 -10.58 -0.16
C ARG A 24 12.71 -9.84 0.52
N ASP A 25 11.46 -10.22 0.22
CA ASP A 25 10.30 -9.55 0.79
C ASP A 25 10.14 -9.85 2.29
N SER A 26 10.56 -11.02 2.75
CA SER A 26 10.61 -11.32 4.19
C SER A 26 11.61 -10.40 4.91
N ILE A 27 12.79 -10.14 4.35
CA ILE A 27 13.75 -9.18 4.91
C ILE A 27 13.16 -7.76 4.90
N THR A 28 12.52 -7.35 3.81
CA THR A 28 11.86 -6.04 3.71
C THR A 28 10.75 -5.87 4.76
N MET A 29 9.91 -6.90 4.94
CA MET A 29 8.85 -6.90 5.93
C MET A 29 9.40 -6.86 7.36
N PHE A 30 10.39 -7.71 7.66
CA PHE A 30 11.02 -7.78 8.97
C PHE A 30 11.75 -6.48 9.34
N SER A 31 12.34 -5.78 8.38
CA SER A 31 12.96 -4.47 8.62
C SER A 31 11.95 -3.35 8.88
N GLY A 32 10.65 -3.58 8.66
CA GLY A 32 9.60 -2.56 8.83
C GLY A 32 9.60 -1.46 7.77
N ARG A 33 10.30 -1.66 6.65
CA ARG A 33 10.42 -0.67 5.58
C ARG A 33 9.20 -0.57 4.67
N ARG A 34 8.28 -1.53 4.70
CA ARG A 34 7.14 -1.57 3.79
C ARG A 34 6.22 -0.34 3.86
N PRO A 35 5.94 0.28 5.02
CA PRO A 35 5.21 1.54 5.08
C PRO A 35 5.91 2.66 4.31
N LEU A 36 7.23 2.79 4.41
CA LEU A 36 8.01 3.76 3.63
C LEU A 36 7.88 3.52 2.12
N GLU A 37 7.98 2.28 1.67
CA GLU A 37 7.82 1.93 0.25
C GLU A 37 6.41 2.21 -0.30
N ARG A 38 5.39 2.18 0.56
CA ARG A 38 3.98 2.42 0.20
C ARG A 38 3.51 3.86 0.41
N GLY A 39 4.38 4.75 0.93
CA GLY A 39 4.01 6.12 1.27
C GLY A 39 2.95 6.20 2.37
N MET A 40 2.83 5.18 3.21
CA MET A 40 1.92 5.18 4.35
C MET A 40 2.63 5.80 5.54
N GLY A 41 2.18 6.97 6.02
CA GLY A 41 2.78 7.70 7.12
C GLY A 41 2.99 6.83 8.37
N GLY A 42 4.24 6.61 8.71
CA GLY A 42 4.71 5.85 9.86
C GLY A 42 5.77 6.65 10.62
N TYR A 43 6.82 5.98 11.04
CA TYR A 43 7.96 6.61 11.71
C TYR A 43 8.65 7.68 10.85
N GLU A 44 8.60 7.55 9.53
CA GLU A 44 9.20 8.48 8.56
C GLU A 44 8.54 9.86 8.60
N SER A 45 7.21 9.91 8.69
CA SER A 45 6.46 11.16 8.80
C SER A 45 6.70 11.82 10.16
N ILE A 46 6.79 11.03 11.24
CA ILE A 46 7.16 11.51 12.56
C ILE A 46 8.60 12.06 12.53
N PHE A 47 9.54 11.33 11.92
CA PHE A 47 10.91 11.80 11.75
C PHE A 47 10.97 13.14 11.03
N LEU A 48 10.26 13.28 9.92
CA LEU A 48 10.19 14.53 9.15
C LEU A 48 9.62 15.68 9.98
N SER A 49 8.59 15.43 10.80
CA SER A 49 8.06 16.39 11.77
C SER A 49 9.11 16.79 12.81
N ARG A 50 9.90 15.83 13.32
CA ARG A 50 10.98 16.09 14.30
C ARG A 50 12.20 16.81 13.70
N LEU A 51 12.37 16.78 12.36
CA LEU A 51 13.31 17.64 11.63
C LEU A 51 12.83 19.09 11.50
N GLY A 52 11.69 19.44 12.10
CA GLY A 52 11.13 20.79 12.07
C GLY A 52 10.31 21.11 10.83
N ALA A 53 9.90 20.11 10.05
CA ALA A 53 9.04 20.33 8.91
C ALA A 53 7.63 20.76 9.36
N SER A 54 7.10 21.84 8.78
CA SER A 54 5.70 22.21 8.93
C SER A 54 4.78 21.21 8.23
N ALA A 55 3.50 21.18 8.60
CA ALA A 55 2.52 20.31 7.96
C ALA A 55 2.47 20.50 6.43
N LEU A 56 2.53 21.73 5.97
CA LEU A 56 2.55 22.03 4.53
C LEU A 56 3.82 21.50 3.86
N GLN A 57 4.98 21.57 4.53
CA GLN A 57 6.23 20.99 4.02
C GLN A 57 6.18 19.46 3.97
N ILE A 58 5.55 18.81 4.95
CA ILE A 58 5.28 17.36 4.90
C ILE A 58 4.41 17.03 3.68
N GLY A 59 3.38 17.83 3.41
CA GLY A 59 2.56 17.72 2.22
C GLY A 59 3.38 17.85 0.92
N TYR A 60 4.27 18.86 0.85
CA TYR A 60 5.16 19.07 -0.30
C TYR A 60 6.13 17.90 -0.53
N VAL A 61 6.70 17.35 0.53
CA VAL A 61 7.60 16.19 0.42
C VAL A 61 6.87 15.00 -0.22
N ASN A 62 5.68 14.67 0.25
CA ASN A 62 4.90 13.55 -0.28
C ASN A 62 4.37 13.84 -1.70
N GLY A 63 3.93 15.07 -1.97
CA GLY A 63 3.50 15.50 -3.30
C GLY A 63 4.64 15.47 -4.33
N ALA A 64 5.83 15.90 -3.95
CA ALA A 64 7.02 15.86 -4.82
C ALA A 64 7.46 14.41 -5.13
N GLN A 65 7.37 13.49 -4.16
CA GLN A 65 7.60 12.06 -4.42
C GLN A 65 6.59 11.49 -5.41
N SER A 66 5.30 11.81 -5.25
CA SER A 66 4.24 11.39 -6.17
C SER A 66 4.45 11.95 -7.57
N LEU A 67 4.84 13.23 -7.68
CA LEU A 67 5.16 13.87 -8.96
C LEU A 67 6.34 13.17 -9.64
N LEU A 68 7.43 12.93 -8.93
CA LEU A 68 8.57 12.22 -9.49
C LEU A 68 8.21 10.79 -9.90
N GLY A 69 7.46 10.07 -9.09
CA GLY A 69 6.97 8.72 -9.42
C GLY A 69 6.14 8.71 -10.71
N LEU A 70 5.24 9.69 -10.87
CA LEU A 70 4.43 9.85 -12.09
C LEU A 70 5.30 10.16 -13.31
N LEU A 71 6.25 11.09 -13.19
CA LEU A 71 7.17 11.46 -14.27
C LEU A 71 8.07 10.29 -14.69
N LEU A 72 8.49 9.46 -13.74
CA LEU A 72 9.36 8.31 -14.00
C LEU A 72 8.60 7.05 -14.42
N ALA A 73 7.27 7.00 -14.31
CA ALA A 73 6.49 5.80 -14.59
C ALA A 73 6.71 5.28 -16.03
N VAL A 74 6.63 6.16 -17.03
CA VAL A 74 6.85 5.79 -18.44
C VAL A 74 8.33 5.57 -18.75
N PRO A 75 9.27 6.47 -18.40
CA PRO A 75 10.69 6.25 -18.64
C PRO A 75 11.25 4.97 -18.02
N SER A 76 10.85 4.65 -16.79
CA SER A 76 11.30 3.42 -16.12
C SER A 76 10.76 2.16 -16.78
N GLY A 77 9.49 2.18 -17.22
CA GLY A 77 8.90 1.10 -18.00
C GLY A 77 9.68 0.86 -19.32
N LEU A 78 9.92 1.91 -20.10
CA LEU A 78 10.70 1.83 -21.34
C LEU A 78 12.14 1.35 -21.10
N PHE A 79 12.77 1.78 -20.01
CA PHE A 79 14.09 1.32 -19.63
C PHE A 79 14.12 -0.18 -19.32
N ILE A 80 13.13 -0.69 -18.62
CA ILE A 80 12.97 -2.10 -18.31
C ILE A 80 12.67 -2.91 -19.57
N ASP A 81 11.74 -2.43 -20.40
CA ASP A 81 11.33 -3.11 -21.65
C ASP A 81 12.47 -3.22 -22.66
N ASN A 82 13.40 -2.28 -22.68
CA ASN A 82 14.56 -2.31 -23.57
C ASN A 82 15.73 -3.16 -23.03
N SER A 83 15.60 -3.72 -21.82
CA SER A 83 16.64 -4.53 -21.21
C SER A 83 16.60 -5.99 -21.66
N ASN A 84 17.78 -6.60 -21.78
CA ASN A 84 17.93 -8.03 -22.04
C ASN A 84 17.95 -8.87 -20.74
N ASP A 85 18.25 -8.25 -19.59
CA ASP A 85 18.34 -8.96 -18.31
C ASP A 85 17.77 -8.07 -17.19
N ILE A 86 16.53 -8.35 -16.77
CA ILE A 86 15.82 -7.61 -15.73
C ILE A 86 16.52 -7.74 -14.38
N ARG A 87 17.21 -8.83 -14.11
CA ARG A 87 17.99 -9.00 -12.89
C ARG A 87 18.99 -7.86 -12.70
N ARG A 88 19.69 -7.45 -13.78
CA ARG A 88 20.68 -6.35 -13.70
C ARG A 88 20.03 -5.02 -13.37
N ILE A 89 18.87 -4.73 -13.95
CA ILE A 89 18.09 -3.53 -13.64
C ILE A 89 17.60 -3.57 -12.20
N TYR A 90 17.09 -4.73 -11.78
CA TYR A 90 16.56 -4.91 -10.44
C TYR A 90 17.62 -4.70 -9.35
N TYR A 91 18.79 -5.34 -9.44
CA TYR A 91 19.83 -5.06 -8.44
C TYR A 91 20.43 -3.64 -8.57
N GLY A 92 20.49 -3.08 -9.78
CA GLY A 92 20.90 -1.69 -10.01
C GLY A 92 19.98 -0.68 -9.30
N SER A 93 18.69 -0.98 -9.21
CA SER A 93 17.75 -0.14 -8.46
C SER A 93 18.07 -0.08 -6.96
N PHE A 94 18.55 -1.16 -6.35
CA PHE A 94 19.03 -1.13 -4.96
C PHE A 94 20.28 -0.28 -4.80
N LEU A 95 21.25 -0.39 -5.72
CA LEU A 95 22.45 0.46 -5.69
C LEU A 95 22.10 1.95 -5.78
N LEU A 96 21.09 2.30 -6.57
CA LEU A 96 20.57 3.67 -6.66
C LEU A 96 19.89 4.13 -5.34
N GLY A 97 19.19 3.22 -4.66
CA GLY A 97 18.46 3.53 -3.42
C GLY A 97 19.33 3.55 -2.15
N LEU A 98 20.41 2.77 -2.11
CA LEU A 98 21.26 2.65 -0.91
C LEU A 98 21.78 3.99 -0.37
N PRO A 99 22.32 4.93 -1.18
CA PRO A 99 22.79 6.22 -0.69
C PRO A 99 21.68 7.05 -0.01
N ALA A 100 20.43 6.85 -0.41
CA ALA A 100 19.31 7.57 0.18
C ALA A 100 19.17 7.26 1.68
N PHE A 101 19.36 6.02 2.11
CA PHE A 101 19.26 5.69 3.55
C PHE A 101 20.36 6.30 4.39
N ILE A 102 21.59 6.37 3.84
CA ILE A 102 22.69 7.08 4.51
C ILE A 102 22.36 8.58 4.59
N GLY A 103 21.89 9.16 3.49
CA GLY A 103 21.49 10.56 3.46
C GLY A 103 20.31 10.87 4.40
N LEU A 104 19.33 9.96 4.53
CA LEU A 104 18.24 10.09 5.50
C LEU A 104 18.76 10.02 6.95
N TYR A 105 19.69 9.12 7.25
CA TYR A 105 20.36 9.06 8.56
C TYR A 105 21.06 10.37 8.89
N LEU A 106 21.73 11.01 7.91
CA LEU A 106 22.46 12.26 8.07
C LEU A 106 21.58 13.51 7.94
N SER A 107 20.31 13.39 7.59
CA SER A 107 19.43 14.53 7.33
C SER A 107 19.25 15.39 8.56
N THR A 108 19.55 16.68 8.45
CA THR A 108 19.40 17.70 9.51
C THR A 108 18.16 18.54 9.34
N ASP A 109 17.61 18.60 8.13
CA ASP A 109 16.43 19.38 7.79
C ASP A 109 15.54 18.65 6.77
N TRP A 110 14.32 19.16 6.55
CA TRP A 110 13.34 18.58 5.64
C TRP A 110 13.75 18.65 4.16
N ARG A 111 14.63 19.56 3.75
CA ARG A 111 15.08 19.69 2.35
C ARG A 111 16.06 18.57 1.99
N MET A 112 17.00 18.28 2.89
CA MET A 112 17.90 17.14 2.73
C MET A 112 17.11 15.84 2.75
N TYR A 113 16.14 15.69 3.67
CA TYR A 113 15.21 14.58 3.68
C TYR A 113 14.48 14.43 2.34
N LEU A 114 13.90 15.52 1.79
CA LEU A 114 13.24 15.52 0.48
C LEU A 114 14.19 15.04 -0.63
N ALA A 115 15.40 15.58 -0.71
CA ALA A 115 16.36 15.18 -1.75
C ALA A 115 16.66 13.66 -1.70
N MET A 116 16.84 13.10 -0.49
CA MET A 116 17.09 11.69 -0.29
C MET A 116 15.85 10.84 -0.60
N MET A 117 14.65 11.29 -0.24
CA MET A 117 13.41 10.61 -0.59
C MET A 117 13.11 10.64 -2.09
N LEU A 118 13.48 11.71 -2.80
CA LEU A 118 13.38 11.73 -4.26
C LEU A 118 14.33 10.72 -4.91
N LEU A 119 15.57 10.62 -4.42
CA LEU A 119 16.52 9.58 -4.87
C LEU A 119 15.96 8.17 -4.63
N TYR A 120 15.38 7.95 -3.43
CA TYR A 120 14.76 6.67 -3.11
C TYR A 120 13.53 6.39 -3.99
N THR A 121 12.68 7.39 -4.25
CA THR A 121 11.53 7.27 -5.16
C THR A 121 11.96 6.92 -6.58
N ALA A 122 13.04 7.50 -7.09
CA ALA A 122 13.61 7.11 -8.38
C ALA A 122 14.06 5.63 -8.40
N SER A 123 14.67 5.15 -7.32
CA SER A 123 14.98 3.73 -7.15
C SER A 123 13.72 2.85 -7.18
N LEU A 124 12.66 3.25 -6.46
CA LEU A 124 11.39 2.50 -6.39
C LEU A 124 10.68 2.44 -7.75
N SER A 125 10.74 3.51 -8.55
CA SER A 125 10.14 3.57 -9.89
C SER A 125 10.70 2.51 -10.84
N ILE A 126 11.95 2.08 -10.64
CA ILE A 126 12.58 1.00 -11.38
C ILE A 126 12.37 -0.35 -10.67
N LYS A 127 12.46 -0.35 -9.34
CA LYS A 127 12.41 -1.57 -8.51
C LYS A 127 11.07 -2.29 -8.60
N PHE A 128 9.95 -1.58 -8.45
CA PHE A 128 8.63 -2.20 -8.40
C PHE A 128 8.21 -2.89 -9.70
N PRO A 129 8.31 -2.26 -10.90
CA PRO A 129 7.99 -2.95 -12.13
C PRO A 129 8.89 -4.16 -12.38
N SER A 130 10.21 -4.03 -12.15
CA SER A 130 11.16 -5.15 -12.27
C SER A 130 10.81 -6.30 -11.32
N GLN A 131 10.45 -6.00 -10.08
CA GLN A 131 10.01 -6.98 -9.09
C GLN A 131 8.75 -7.72 -9.53
N LEU A 132 7.75 -7.00 -10.06
CA LEU A 132 6.50 -7.59 -10.54
C LEU A 132 6.77 -8.62 -11.65
N ILE A 133 7.63 -8.28 -12.59
CA ILE A 133 8.00 -9.15 -13.70
C ILE A 133 8.71 -10.41 -13.18
N ILE A 134 9.71 -10.24 -12.30
CA ILE A 134 10.44 -11.38 -11.72
C ILE A 134 9.47 -12.28 -10.93
N ASN A 135 8.54 -11.72 -10.18
CA ASN A 135 7.56 -12.49 -9.42
C ASN A 135 6.65 -13.31 -10.33
N ILE A 136 6.14 -12.72 -11.43
CA ILE A 136 5.27 -13.42 -12.38
C ILE A 136 6.02 -14.55 -13.07
N ASP A 137 7.24 -14.28 -13.58
CA ASP A 137 8.05 -15.28 -14.28
C ASP A 137 8.53 -16.44 -13.37
N SER A 138 8.69 -16.14 -12.08
CA SER A 138 9.15 -17.13 -11.10
C SER A 138 8.09 -18.15 -10.70
N MET A 139 6.81 -17.92 -11.02
CA MET A 139 5.69 -18.81 -10.67
C MET A 139 5.27 -19.66 -11.87
N GLU A 140 4.96 -20.91 -11.63
CA GLU A 140 4.35 -21.80 -12.64
C GLU A 140 2.87 -21.47 -12.83
N ASP A 141 2.38 -21.48 -14.06
CA ASP A 141 0.98 -21.13 -14.39
C ASP A 141 -0.02 -22.04 -13.66
N THR A 142 0.30 -23.32 -13.51
CA THR A 142 -0.56 -24.34 -12.85
C THR A 142 -0.66 -24.16 -11.34
N SER A 143 0.32 -23.53 -10.69
CA SER A 143 0.38 -23.36 -9.23
C SER A 143 0.40 -21.90 -8.79
N ARG A 144 0.11 -20.95 -9.70
CA ARG A 144 0.23 -19.51 -9.46
C ARG A 144 -0.59 -19.03 -8.26
N VAL A 145 -1.84 -19.50 -8.12
CA VAL A 145 -2.70 -19.09 -7.00
C VAL A 145 -2.15 -19.58 -5.66
N SER A 146 -1.76 -20.86 -5.58
CA SER A 146 -1.15 -21.44 -4.37
C SER A 146 0.20 -20.79 -4.07
N GLY A 147 0.99 -20.47 -5.11
CA GLY A 147 2.24 -19.73 -5.00
C GLY A 147 2.06 -18.34 -4.41
N LEU A 148 1.10 -17.57 -4.90
CA LEU A 148 0.79 -16.24 -4.36
C LEU A 148 0.30 -16.33 -2.90
N GLY A 149 -0.53 -17.32 -2.56
CA GLY A 149 -0.99 -17.55 -1.19
C GLY A 149 0.19 -17.85 -0.25
N PHE A 150 1.04 -18.81 -0.63
CA PHE A 150 2.24 -19.15 0.15
C PHE A 150 3.18 -17.95 0.32
N TYR A 151 3.45 -17.22 -0.77
CA TYR A 151 4.27 -16.00 -0.76
C TYR A 151 3.73 -14.98 0.25
N ARG A 152 2.43 -14.66 0.18
CA ARG A 152 1.80 -13.69 1.09
C ARG A 152 1.88 -14.15 2.55
N THR A 153 1.62 -15.42 2.83
CA THR A 153 1.65 -15.97 4.19
C THR A 153 3.05 -15.87 4.80
N ILE A 154 4.09 -16.33 4.09
CA ILE A 154 5.46 -16.31 4.62
C ILE A 154 5.96 -14.87 4.83
N THR A 155 5.71 -13.97 3.88
CA THR A 155 6.13 -12.57 4.00
C THR A 155 5.37 -11.84 5.11
N ALA A 156 4.08 -12.13 5.30
CA ALA A 156 3.29 -11.56 6.39
C ALA A 156 3.78 -12.05 7.76
N LEU A 157 4.07 -13.36 7.91
CA LEU A 157 4.65 -13.91 9.14
C LEU A 157 5.98 -13.26 9.50
N ALA A 158 6.84 -13.00 8.50
CA ALA A 158 8.10 -12.29 8.72
C ALA A 158 7.89 -10.83 9.19
N GLY A 159 6.79 -10.20 8.77
CA GLY A 159 6.49 -8.79 9.07
C GLY A 159 5.68 -8.54 10.34
N VAL A 160 4.99 -9.56 10.87
CA VAL A 160 4.03 -9.35 11.98
C VAL A 160 4.68 -8.82 13.25
N THR A 161 5.90 -9.21 13.55
CA THR A 161 6.64 -8.78 14.76
C THR A 161 7.39 -7.47 14.58
N SER A 162 7.63 -7.07 13.34
CA SER A 162 8.47 -5.93 12.97
C SER A 162 8.03 -4.60 13.61
N PRO A 163 6.75 -4.20 13.59
CA PRO A 163 6.34 -2.91 14.15
C PRO A 163 6.64 -2.80 15.65
N MET A 164 6.47 -3.89 16.38
CA MET A 164 6.78 -3.92 17.82
C MET A 164 8.28 -3.88 18.07
N LEU A 165 9.09 -4.63 17.30
CA LEU A 165 10.55 -4.62 17.44
C LEU A 165 11.13 -3.24 17.13
N ILE A 166 10.60 -2.55 16.13
CA ILE A 166 11.01 -1.18 15.80
C ILE A 166 10.60 -0.21 16.91
N ALA A 167 9.38 -0.33 17.43
CA ALA A 167 8.92 0.50 18.55
C ALA A 167 9.85 0.35 19.77
N LEU A 168 10.17 -0.89 20.16
CA LEU A 168 11.09 -1.18 21.27
C LEU A 168 12.52 -0.66 20.99
N ALA A 169 13.00 -0.77 19.75
CA ALA A 169 14.28 -0.23 19.36
C ALA A 169 14.32 1.30 19.50
N ILE A 170 13.32 2.01 18.96
CA ILE A 170 13.24 3.48 19.06
C ILE A 170 13.11 3.91 20.54
N GLU A 171 12.34 3.17 21.37
CA GLU A 171 12.21 3.44 22.78
C GLU A 171 13.57 3.35 23.50
N ARG A 172 14.40 2.36 23.14
CA ARG A 172 15.76 2.21 23.66
C ARG A 172 16.67 3.37 23.30
N PHE A 173 16.43 4.05 22.17
CA PHE A 173 17.18 5.25 21.75
C PHE A 173 16.59 6.57 22.29
N GLY A 174 15.54 6.54 23.11
CA GLY A 174 14.97 7.74 23.76
C GLY A 174 13.60 8.16 23.25
N GLY A 175 12.91 7.32 22.45
CA GLY A 175 11.52 7.50 22.05
C GLY A 175 11.34 8.43 20.85
N LEU A 176 10.08 8.87 20.61
CA LEU A 176 9.69 9.67 19.43
C LEU A 176 9.88 11.18 19.59
N GLY A 177 10.47 11.64 20.68
CA GLY A 177 10.60 13.08 20.99
C GLY A 177 11.61 13.82 20.10
N SER A 178 12.61 13.13 19.56
CA SER A 178 13.68 13.71 18.74
C SER A 178 13.89 12.93 17.44
N ALA A 179 14.31 13.62 16.39
CA ALA A 179 14.74 13.01 15.15
C ALA A 179 15.93 12.05 15.38
N ASP A 180 16.86 12.39 16.27
CA ASP A 180 18.06 11.60 16.52
C ASP A 180 17.74 10.19 17.05
N ASN A 181 16.66 10.03 17.79
CA ASN A 181 16.21 8.75 18.30
C ASN A 181 15.64 7.82 17.21
N ILE A 182 15.15 8.40 16.11
CA ILE A 182 14.56 7.67 14.97
C ILE A 182 15.61 7.38 13.90
N ARG A 183 16.69 8.16 13.81
CA ARG A 183 17.78 8.02 12.81
C ARG A 183 18.31 6.59 12.67
N PRO A 184 18.54 5.80 13.75
CA PRO A 184 19.05 4.43 13.66
C PRO A 184 18.18 3.51 12.79
N LEU A 185 16.88 3.84 12.61
CA LEU A 185 15.99 3.10 11.73
C LEU A 185 16.46 3.11 10.27
N PHE A 186 17.00 4.23 9.79
CA PHE A 186 17.50 4.34 8.42
C PHE A 186 18.78 3.52 8.21
N LEU A 187 19.61 3.34 9.25
CA LEU A 187 20.73 2.39 9.18
C LEU A 187 20.24 0.94 9.15
N LEU A 188 19.18 0.61 9.87
CA LEU A 188 18.55 -0.71 9.75
C LEU A 188 18.06 -0.97 8.33
N PHE A 189 17.43 0.02 7.70
CA PHE A 189 16.99 -0.06 6.29
C PHE A 189 18.17 -0.22 5.32
N PHE A 190 19.26 0.52 5.56
CA PHE A 190 20.49 0.40 4.78
C PHE A 190 21.10 -1.03 4.87
N ILE A 191 21.21 -1.57 6.09
CA ILE A 191 21.72 -2.93 6.32
C ILE A 191 20.79 -3.97 5.65
N ALA A 192 19.48 -3.80 5.78
CA ALA A 192 18.51 -4.69 5.13
C ALA A 192 18.66 -4.67 3.60
N ASP A 193 18.83 -3.48 2.98
CA ASP A 193 19.05 -3.38 1.54
C ASP A 193 20.41 -3.96 1.09
N LEU A 194 21.46 -3.84 1.90
CA LEU A 194 22.73 -4.52 1.62
C LEU A 194 22.58 -6.05 1.63
N LEU A 195 21.85 -6.60 2.61
CA LEU A 195 21.55 -8.03 2.67
C LEU A 195 20.72 -8.49 1.48
N ILE A 196 19.72 -7.71 1.10
CA ILE A 196 18.88 -7.98 -0.07
C ILE A 196 19.71 -7.89 -1.35
N LEU A 197 20.52 -6.85 -1.50
CA LEU A 197 21.40 -6.68 -2.67
C LEU A 197 22.35 -7.87 -2.82
N TYR A 198 22.98 -8.32 -1.73
CA TYR A 198 23.83 -9.50 -1.72
C TYR A 198 23.06 -10.77 -2.13
N LEU A 199 21.85 -10.96 -1.58
CA LEU A 199 20.98 -12.11 -1.89
C LEU A 199 20.59 -12.11 -3.37
N VAL A 200 20.14 -10.97 -3.90
CA VAL A 200 19.70 -10.79 -5.29
C VAL A 200 20.90 -10.98 -6.25
N TYR A 201 22.03 -10.32 -5.97
CA TYR A 201 23.22 -10.44 -6.80
C TYR A 201 23.71 -11.90 -6.92
N LYS A 202 23.75 -12.63 -5.80
CA LYS A 202 24.31 -13.97 -5.73
C LYS A 202 23.36 -15.07 -6.20
N ARG A 203 22.05 -14.93 -5.96
CA ARG A 203 21.11 -16.06 -6.09
C ARG A 203 19.98 -15.83 -7.10
N LEU A 204 19.74 -14.60 -7.56
CA LEU A 204 18.72 -14.37 -8.58
C LEU A 204 19.25 -14.78 -9.95
N GLU A 205 18.50 -15.62 -10.65
CA GLU A 205 18.80 -16.06 -12.00
C GLU A 205 18.34 -15.02 -13.03
N PRO A 206 18.97 -14.93 -14.22
CA PRO A 206 18.55 -14.04 -15.29
C PRO A 206 17.09 -14.26 -15.70
N VAL A 207 16.35 -13.16 -15.92
CA VAL A 207 14.96 -13.19 -16.38
C VAL A 207 14.90 -12.47 -17.73
N ASN A 208 14.57 -13.23 -18.78
CA ASN A 208 14.41 -12.74 -20.15
C ASN A 208 12.91 -12.69 -20.49
N ILE A 209 12.39 -11.55 -20.93
CA ILE A 209 10.99 -11.39 -21.28
C ILE A 209 10.78 -11.59 -22.77
N LYS A 210 9.77 -12.40 -23.14
CA LYS A 210 9.16 -12.39 -24.47
C LYS A 210 8.18 -11.22 -24.55
N ARG A 211 8.45 -10.29 -25.46
CA ARG A 211 7.70 -9.04 -25.63
C ARG A 211 6.43 -9.25 -26.41
N GLU A 212 5.28 -8.90 -25.85
CA GLU A 212 4.07 -8.56 -26.62
C GLU A 212 3.86 -7.06 -26.54
N LYS A 213 3.97 -6.37 -27.69
CA LYS A 213 3.64 -4.95 -27.79
C LYS A 213 2.13 -4.79 -27.89
N LYS A 214 1.47 -4.32 -26.82
CA LYS A 214 0.15 -3.68 -26.92
C LYS A 214 0.25 -2.30 -26.25
N SER A 215 0.25 -1.26 -27.08
CA SER A 215 0.11 0.12 -26.64
C SER A 215 -1.33 0.54 -26.89
N GLU A 216 -2.17 0.57 -25.87
CA GLU A 216 -3.46 1.24 -25.91
C GLU A 216 -3.27 2.72 -25.61
N SER A 217 -3.94 3.60 -26.35
CA SER A 217 -3.87 5.05 -26.15
C SER A 217 -4.63 5.44 -24.86
N ILE A 218 -4.04 6.29 -24.01
CA ILE A 218 -4.70 6.85 -22.81
C ILE A 218 -5.97 7.62 -23.21
N LEU A 219 -5.98 8.25 -24.37
CA LEU A 219 -7.16 8.98 -24.87
C LEU A 219 -8.33 8.06 -25.18
N ASP A 220 -8.07 6.87 -25.71
CA ASP A 220 -9.11 5.88 -25.99
C ASP A 220 -9.69 5.35 -24.66
N GLY A 221 -8.85 5.24 -23.63
CA GLY A 221 -9.28 4.89 -22.28
C GLY A 221 -10.21 5.93 -21.66
N LEU A 222 -9.91 7.21 -21.80
CA LEU A 222 -10.77 8.30 -21.31
C LEU A 222 -12.12 8.31 -22.05
N ARG A 223 -12.14 8.16 -23.36
CA ARG A 223 -13.38 8.06 -24.16
C ARG A 223 -14.21 6.85 -23.74
N ALA A 224 -13.59 5.69 -23.59
CA ALA A 224 -14.27 4.48 -23.16
C ALA A 224 -14.96 4.63 -21.79
N ILE A 225 -14.36 5.40 -20.85
CA ILE A 225 -14.98 5.69 -19.55
C ILE A 225 -16.12 6.70 -19.69
N THR A 226 -15.98 7.74 -20.53
CA THR A 226 -17.06 8.72 -20.73
C THR A 226 -18.30 8.07 -21.33
N ASP A 227 -18.13 7.07 -22.17
CA ASP A 227 -19.22 6.34 -22.84
C ASP A 227 -19.74 5.14 -22.00
N SER A 228 -19.10 4.85 -20.86
CA SER A 228 -19.45 3.71 -20.02
C SER A 228 -20.77 3.92 -19.25
N PRO A 229 -21.42 2.83 -18.79
CA PRO A 229 -22.62 2.90 -17.97
C PRO A 229 -22.42 3.72 -16.70
N ILE A 230 -23.49 4.39 -16.23
CA ILE A 230 -23.45 5.23 -15.02
C ILE A 230 -22.91 4.50 -13.77
N ARG A 231 -23.14 3.19 -13.67
CA ARG A 231 -22.61 2.35 -12.57
C ARG A 231 -21.10 2.33 -12.51
N LEU A 232 -20.43 2.19 -13.67
CA LEU A 232 -18.97 2.19 -13.74
C LEU A 232 -18.41 3.58 -13.41
N LYS A 233 -19.11 4.65 -13.81
CA LYS A 233 -18.75 6.03 -13.43
C LYS A 233 -18.90 6.26 -11.92
N LEU A 234 -19.97 5.78 -11.30
CA LEU A 234 -20.17 5.86 -9.84
C LEU A 234 -19.13 5.07 -9.07
N LEU A 235 -18.78 3.86 -9.55
CA LEU A 235 -17.71 3.06 -8.99
C LEU A 235 -16.38 3.81 -9.02
N LEU A 236 -15.99 4.30 -10.21
CA LEU A 236 -14.77 5.07 -10.40
C LEU A 236 -14.74 6.34 -9.52
N PHE A 237 -15.86 7.06 -9.46
CA PHE A 237 -15.99 8.24 -8.59
C PHE A 237 -15.80 7.91 -7.13
N SER A 238 -16.39 6.82 -6.63
CA SER A 238 -16.20 6.36 -5.26
C SER A 238 -14.75 5.97 -4.98
N GLU A 239 -14.11 5.24 -5.89
CA GLU A 239 -12.69 4.88 -5.77
C GLU A 239 -11.76 6.10 -5.78
N ILE A 240 -12.00 7.07 -6.68
CA ILE A 240 -11.22 8.30 -6.80
C ILE A 240 -11.36 9.17 -5.53
N THR A 241 -12.59 9.37 -5.03
CA THR A 241 -12.81 10.16 -3.82
C THR A 241 -12.21 9.51 -2.58
N THR A 242 -12.30 8.18 -2.47
CA THR A 242 -11.65 7.42 -1.40
C THR A 242 -10.12 7.56 -1.47
N LEU A 243 -9.54 7.41 -2.65
CA LEU A 243 -8.11 7.54 -2.86
C LEU A 243 -7.63 8.96 -2.52
N PHE A 244 -8.38 9.99 -2.93
CA PHE A 244 -8.06 11.38 -2.61
C PHE A 244 -7.98 11.64 -1.11
N VAL A 245 -9.00 11.20 -0.37
CA VAL A 245 -9.04 11.34 1.08
C VAL A 245 -7.94 10.54 1.76
N MET A 246 -7.64 9.32 1.28
CA MET A 246 -6.56 8.50 1.82
C MET A 246 -5.19 9.10 1.59
N THR A 247 -4.89 9.62 0.39
CA THR A 247 -3.60 10.27 0.10
C THR A 247 -3.43 11.58 0.89
N MET A 248 -4.51 12.30 1.13
CA MET A 248 -4.52 13.53 1.91
C MET A 248 -4.15 13.29 3.37
N MET A 249 -4.69 12.24 4.00
CA MET A 249 -4.46 11.97 5.43
C MET A 249 -3.23 11.08 5.71
N SER A 250 -2.81 10.27 4.72
CA SER A 250 -1.77 9.24 4.91
C SER A 250 -0.48 9.78 5.54
N PRO A 251 0.12 10.91 5.10
CA PRO A 251 1.35 11.42 5.69
C PRO A 251 1.20 11.87 7.14
N PHE A 252 -0.01 12.18 7.56
CA PHE A 252 -0.30 12.75 8.89
C PHE A 252 -0.79 11.72 9.89
N ARG A 253 -1.13 10.49 9.45
CA ARG A 253 -1.74 9.48 10.31
C ARG A 253 -0.87 9.13 11.52
N GLY A 254 0.43 8.88 11.31
CA GLY A 254 1.37 8.58 12.40
C GLY A 254 1.54 9.74 13.37
N ILE A 255 1.69 10.96 12.84
CA ILE A 255 1.81 12.18 13.63
C ILE A 255 0.52 12.41 14.45
N TYR A 256 -0.65 12.22 13.85
CA TYR A 256 -1.94 12.34 14.54
C TYR A 256 -2.07 11.37 15.70
N GLN A 257 -1.69 10.12 15.51
CA GLN A 257 -1.76 9.11 16.55
C GLN A 257 -0.80 9.41 17.72
N VAL A 258 0.41 9.89 17.43
CA VAL A 258 1.43 10.15 18.45
C VAL A 258 1.26 11.52 19.09
N ASP A 259 1.14 12.59 18.31
CA ASP A 259 1.18 13.96 18.83
C ASP A 259 -0.19 14.48 19.28
N ILE A 260 -1.27 14.08 18.58
CA ILE A 260 -2.63 14.54 18.92
C ILE A 260 -3.34 13.54 19.84
N LYS A 261 -3.24 12.24 19.56
CA LYS A 261 -3.90 11.19 20.35
C LYS A 261 -3.01 10.58 21.43
N THR A 262 -1.77 11.08 21.58
CA THR A 262 -0.81 10.69 22.65
C THR A 262 -0.47 9.20 22.70
N ALA A 263 -0.47 8.52 21.55
CA ALA A 263 -0.08 7.12 21.48
C ALA A 263 1.39 6.94 21.91
N THR A 264 1.63 6.11 22.89
CA THR A 264 2.98 5.69 23.24
C THR A 264 3.59 4.81 22.15
N LEU A 265 4.91 4.65 22.16
CA LEU A 265 5.60 3.76 21.21
C LEU A 265 5.07 2.33 21.23
N ILE A 266 4.75 1.81 22.42
CA ILE A 266 4.18 0.47 22.57
C ILE A 266 2.81 0.38 21.90
N ILE A 267 1.94 1.37 22.12
CA ILE A 267 0.62 1.44 21.44
C ILE A 267 0.82 1.55 19.93
N PHE A 268 1.74 2.40 19.47
CA PHE A 268 2.04 2.56 18.05
C PHE A 268 2.59 1.27 17.43
N GLY A 269 3.40 0.52 18.16
CA GLY A 269 3.85 -0.81 17.78
C GLY A 269 2.69 -1.81 17.64
N TRP A 270 1.76 -1.84 18.59
CA TRP A 270 0.58 -2.71 18.51
C TRP A 270 -0.37 -2.34 17.38
N ILE A 271 -0.54 -1.05 17.07
CA ILE A 271 -1.28 -0.58 15.88
C ILE A 271 -0.70 -1.21 14.61
N GLY A 272 0.64 -1.20 14.48
CA GLY A 272 1.32 -1.80 13.33
C GLY A 272 1.28 -3.33 13.28
N VAL A 273 1.13 -4.01 14.43
CA VAL A 273 0.98 -5.47 14.51
C VAL A 273 -0.45 -5.91 14.14
N ALA A 274 -1.45 -5.10 14.47
CA ALA A 274 -2.86 -5.49 14.34
C ALA A 274 -3.25 -5.83 12.89
N GLU A 275 -2.81 -5.04 11.91
CA GLU A 275 -3.12 -5.28 10.48
C GLU A 275 -2.58 -6.64 10.01
N PRO A 276 -1.27 -6.93 10.03
CA PRO A 276 -0.77 -8.21 9.55
C PRO A 276 -1.27 -9.40 10.39
N PHE A 277 -1.55 -9.21 11.67
CA PHE A 277 -2.14 -10.24 12.50
C PHE A 277 -3.54 -10.63 12.02
N ILE A 278 -4.40 -9.65 11.78
CA ILE A 278 -5.75 -9.90 11.26
C ILE A 278 -5.68 -10.52 9.86
N ASP A 279 -4.82 -10.04 8.98
CA ASP A 279 -4.66 -10.58 7.63
C ASP A 279 -4.24 -12.06 7.65
N ILE A 280 -3.34 -12.45 8.55
CA ILE A 280 -2.86 -13.85 8.62
C ILE A 280 -3.95 -14.78 9.16
N PHE A 281 -4.61 -14.40 10.23
CA PHE A 281 -5.50 -15.31 10.97
C PHE A 281 -6.96 -15.23 10.52
N PHE A 282 -7.42 -14.09 10.00
CA PHE A 282 -8.83 -13.84 9.73
C PHE A 282 -9.19 -13.70 8.25
N SER A 283 -8.23 -13.50 7.33
CA SER A 283 -8.56 -13.32 5.91
C SER A 283 -9.30 -14.51 5.32
N ILE A 284 -8.86 -15.76 5.60
CA ILE A 284 -9.52 -16.97 5.09
C ILE A 284 -10.89 -17.19 5.75
N PRO A 285 -11.03 -17.17 7.11
CA PRO A 285 -12.33 -17.27 7.75
C PRO A 285 -13.33 -16.21 7.27
N LEU A 286 -12.88 -14.96 7.10
CA LEU A 286 -13.76 -13.87 6.64
C LEU A 286 -14.10 -14.00 5.15
N ALA A 287 -13.20 -14.48 4.30
CA ALA A 287 -13.51 -14.79 2.91
C ALA A 287 -14.60 -15.90 2.81
N ASN A 288 -14.53 -16.94 3.64
CA ASN A 288 -15.56 -17.95 3.72
C ASN A 288 -16.92 -17.39 4.20
N LEU A 289 -16.89 -16.37 5.09
CA LEU A 289 -18.12 -15.66 5.46
C LEU A 289 -18.70 -14.85 4.29
N VAL A 290 -17.84 -14.24 3.46
CA VAL A 290 -18.28 -13.52 2.25
C VAL A 290 -18.96 -14.49 1.29
N GLU A 291 -18.42 -15.69 1.09
CA GLU A 291 -19.06 -16.73 0.25
C GLU A 291 -20.38 -17.22 0.84
N LYS A 292 -20.44 -17.46 2.17
CA LYS A 292 -21.61 -17.99 2.85
C LYS A 292 -22.78 -17.00 2.93
N TYR A 293 -22.52 -15.74 3.26
CA TYR A 293 -23.57 -14.73 3.50
C TYR A 293 -23.80 -13.81 2.30
N GLY A 294 -22.97 -13.93 1.26
CA GLY A 294 -23.03 -13.15 0.03
C GLY A 294 -22.30 -11.81 0.12
N ARG A 295 -21.73 -11.40 -1.02
CA ARG A 295 -20.89 -10.20 -1.17
C ARG A 295 -21.59 -8.92 -0.70
N ARG A 296 -22.90 -8.78 -0.95
CA ARG A 296 -23.66 -7.59 -0.58
C ARG A 296 -23.69 -7.33 0.93
N LYS A 297 -24.11 -8.33 1.71
CA LYS A 297 -24.23 -8.20 3.18
C LYS A 297 -22.88 -7.96 3.83
N THR A 298 -21.88 -8.69 3.41
CA THR A 298 -20.53 -8.58 3.97
C THR A 298 -19.84 -7.28 3.60
N ALA A 299 -20.07 -6.74 2.39
CA ALA A 299 -19.60 -5.41 2.01
C ALA A 299 -20.22 -4.31 2.87
N TYR A 300 -21.53 -4.40 3.20
CA TYR A 300 -22.17 -3.44 4.11
C TYR A 300 -21.58 -3.50 5.53
N VAL A 301 -21.41 -4.72 6.06
CA VAL A 301 -20.79 -4.89 7.39
C VAL A 301 -19.36 -4.36 7.38
N GLY A 302 -18.56 -4.69 6.39
CA GLY A 302 -17.19 -4.17 6.23
C GLY A 302 -17.17 -2.65 6.18
N HIS A 303 -18.06 -2.05 5.39
CA HIS A 303 -18.13 -0.59 5.26
C HIS A 303 -18.53 0.11 6.58
N ILE A 304 -19.49 -0.47 7.32
CA ILE A 304 -19.89 0.04 8.65
C ILE A 304 -18.72 -0.05 9.63
N LEU A 305 -17.98 -1.17 9.65
CA LEU A 305 -16.76 -1.31 10.47
C LEU A 305 -15.72 -0.25 10.10
N GLY A 306 -15.58 0.06 8.82
CA GLY A 306 -14.69 1.11 8.35
C GLY A 306 -15.11 2.52 8.81
N ILE A 307 -16.41 2.83 8.77
CA ILE A 307 -16.93 4.10 9.32
C ILE A 307 -16.65 4.16 10.82
N LEU A 308 -16.94 3.08 11.56
CA LEU A 308 -16.70 3.01 13.00
C LEU A 308 -15.20 3.17 13.34
N ALA A 309 -14.31 2.55 12.57
CA ALA A 309 -12.87 2.69 12.77
C ALA A 309 -12.43 4.16 12.61
N ARG A 310 -12.90 4.85 11.59
CA ARG A 310 -12.57 6.26 11.32
C ARG A 310 -13.16 7.19 12.38
N LEU A 311 -14.41 6.94 12.76
CA LEU A 311 -15.08 7.68 13.82
C LEU A 311 -14.34 7.51 15.15
N LEU A 312 -14.01 6.26 15.51
CA LEU A 312 -13.29 5.94 16.74
C LEU A 312 -11.89 6.58 16.74
N LEU A 313 -11.20 6.63 15.59
CA LEU A 313 -9.91 7.32 15.48
C LEU A 313 -10.01 8.78 15.94
N VAL A 314 -11.00 9.51 15.43
CA VAL A 314 -11.17 10.94 15.77
C VAL A 314 -11.69 11.10 17.19
N MET A 315 -12.59 10.25 17.65
CA MET A 315 -13.20 10.33 18.97
C MET A 315 -12.34 9.76 20.10
N THR A 316 -11.22 9.08 19.78
CA THR A 316 -10.31 8.56 20.82
C THR A 316 -9.83 9.68 21.72
N PRO A 317 -10.12 9.62 23.04
CA PRO A 317 -9.64 10.62 23.99
C PRO A 317 -8.16 10.42 24.27
N THR A 318 -7.44 11.51 24.56
CA THR A 318 -6.02 11.49 24.91
C THR A 318 -5.72 10.70 26.20
N SER A 319 -6.72 10.54 27.07
CA SER A 319 -6.64 9.74 28.31
C SER A 319 -6.63 8.22 28.05
N LEU A 320 -7.10 7.75 26.86
CA LEU A 320 -7.21 6.33 26.55
C LEU A 320 -6.71 6.02 25.11
N PRO A 321 -5.42 6.30 24.80
CA PRO A 321 -4.86 6.11 23.46
C PRO A 321 -4.82 4.64 23.01
N SER A 322 -4.96 3.68 23.92
CA SER A 322 -5.05 2.24 23.59
C SER A 322 -6.23 1.88 22.69
N LEU A 323 -7.29 2.71 22.64
CA LEU A 323 -8.39 2.54 21.68
C LEU A 323 -7.93 2.60 20.21
N LEU A 324 -6.78 3.22 19.93
CA LEU A 324 -6.19 3.22 18.58
C LEU A 324 -5.81 1.82 18.08
N ILE A 325 -5.54 0.87 18.99
CA ILE A 325 -5.33 -0.54 18.62
C ILE A 325 -6.65 -1.13 18.07
N LEU A 326 -7.78 -0.84 18.73
CA LEU A 326 -9.10 -1.25 18.25
C LEU A 326 -9.44 -0.61 16.90
N VAL A 327 -9.07 0.65 16.68
CA VAL A 327 -9.20 1.32 15.36
C VAL A 327 -8.48 0.53 14.28
N SER A 328 -7.24 0.09 14.53
CA SER A 328 -6.48 -0.72 13.58
C SER A 328 -7.12 -2.09 13.33
N VAL A 329 -7.59 -2.75 14.38
CA VAL A 329 -8.31 -4.04 14.25
C VAL A 329 -9.58 -3.88 13.40
N LEU A 330 -10.41 -2.87 13.67
CA LEU A 330 -11.63 -2.62 12.91
C LEU A 330 -11.34 -2.30 11.43
N GLY A 331 -10.31 -1.50 11.17
CA GLY A 331 -9.88 -1.19 9.80
C GLY A 331 -9.35 -2.41 9.04
N SER A 332 -8.66 -3.32 9.71
CA SER A 332 -8.17 -4.56 9.09
C SER A 332 -9.32 -5.53 8.81
N LEU A 333 -10.28 -5.66 9.74
CA LEU A 333 -11.49 -6.45 9.52
C LEU A 333 -12.33 -5.92 8.36
N GLU A 334 -12.44 -4.58 8.25
CA GLU A 334 -13.03 -3.92 7.08
C GLU A 334 -12.38 -4.43 5.79
N GLY A 335 -11.03 -4.34 5.70
CA GLY A 335 -10.28 -4.77 4.52
C GLY A 335 -10.55 -6.22 4.14
N CYS A 336 -10.57 -7.13 5.11
CA CYS A 336 -10.87 -8.54 4.88
C CYS A 336 -12.30 -8.78 4.35
N LEU A 337 -13.30 -8.05 4.84
CA LEU A 337 -14.69 -8.18 4.40
C LEU A 337 -14.94 -7.47 3.06
N TYR A 338 -14.11 -6.48 2.72
CA TYR A 338 -14.24 -5.71 1.49
C TYR A 338 -13.77 -6.46 0.23
N VAL A 339 -13.14 -7.62 0.38
CA VAL A 339 -12.70 -8.50 -0.73
C VAL A 339 -13.85 -8.80 -1.71
N GLY A 340 -15.09 -8.92 -1.21
CA GLY A 340 -16.27 -9.09 -2.06
C GLY A 340 -16.55 -7.91 -2.98
N MET A 341 -16.25 -6.69 -2.54
CA MET A 341 -16.38 -5.46 -3.32
C MET A 341 -15.25 -5.33 -4.34
N ASP A 342 -14.03 -5.72 -3.98
CA ASP A 342 -12.90 -5.76 -4.92
C ASP A 342 -13.16 -6.72 -6.08
N ALA A 343 -13.73 -7.89 -5.79
CA ALA A 343 -14.15 -8.84 -6.81
C ALA A 343 -15.26 -8.26 -7.71
N TYR A 344 -16.28 -7.61 -7.11
CA TYR A 344 -17.32 -6.91 -7.84
C TYR A 344 -16.74 -5.82 -8.77
N SER A 345 -15.82 -5.00 -8.27
CA SER A 345 -15.18 -3.94 -9.06
C SER A 345 -14.47 -4.50 -10.30
N GLN A 346 -13.79 -5.65 -10.15
CA GLN A 346 -13.11 -6.30 -11.29
C GLN A 346 -14.09 -6.94 -12.29
N GLU A 347 -15.21 -7.49 -11.82
CA GLU A 347 -16.25 -8.09 -12.65
C GLU A 347 -17.07 -7.02 -13.38
N ALA A 348 -17.33 -5.87 -12.73
CA ALA A 348 -18.09 -4.76 -13.31
C ALA A 348 -17.39 -4.07 -14.49
N ILE A 349 -16.07 -4.27 -14.65
CA ILE A 349 -15.31 -3.69 -15.75
C ILE A 349 -15.34 -4.65 -16.94
N PRO A 350 -15.92 -4.27 -18.10
CA PRO A 350 -15.90 -5.07 -19.31
C PRO A 350 -14.49 -5.49 -19.71
N GLN A 351 -14.32 -6.73 -20.20
CA GLN A 351 -12.99 -7.29 -20.51
C GLN A 351 -12.18 -6.40 -21.46
N GLY A 352 -12.83 -5.85 -22.50
CA GLY A 352 -12.19 -4.95 -23.46
C GLY A 352 -11.81 -3.57 -22.93
N MET A 353 -12.29 -3.17 -21.72
CA MET A 353 -12.04 -1.86 -21.12
C MET A 353 -11.12 -1.91 -19.89
N ARG A 354 -10.70 -3.10 -19.45
CA ARG A 354 -9.92 -3.27 -18.21
C ARG A 354 -8.60 -2.50 -18.25
N GLY A 355 -7.87 -2.59 -19.35
CA GLY A 355 -6.60 -1.87 -19.53
C GLY A 355 -6.79 -0.35 -19.46
N SER A 356 -7.76 0.16 -20.20
CA SER A 356 -8.11 1.58 -20.25
C SER A 356 -8.57 2.11 -18.88
N TYR A 357 -9.43 1.35 -18.18
CA TYR A 357 -9.91 1.72 -16.84
C TYR A 357 -8.73 1.81 -15.83
N VAL A 358 -7.87 0.80 -15.79
CA VAL A 358 -6.70 0.80 -14.92
C VAL A 358 -5.74 1.93 -15.28
N GLY A 359 -5.52 2.20 -16.56
CA GLY A 359 -4.69 3.29 -17.06
C GLY A 359 -5.17 4.67 -16.57
N VAL A 360 -6.47 4.95 -16.75
CA VAL A 360 -7.08 6.21 -16.26
C VAL A 360 -7.06 6.30 -14.75
N LYS A 361 -7.40 5.22 -14.06
CA LYS A 361 -7.32 5.16 -12.58
C LYS A 361 -5.92 5.49 -12.07
N ASN A 362 -4.87 4.91 -12.68
CA ASN A 362 -3.48 5.17 -12.30
C ASN A 362 -3.04 6.61 -12.60
N LEU A 363 -3.46 7.18 -13.73
CA LEU A 363 -3.20 8.59 -14.05
C LEU A 363 -3.82 9.52 -13.01
N VAL A 364 -5.11 9.32 -12.72
CA VAL A 364 -5.85 10.10 -11.72
C VAL A 364 -5.22 9.91 -10.33
N ALA A 365 -4.85 8.68 -9.97
CA ALA A 365 -4.15 8.36 -8.72
C ALA A 365 -2.82 9.13 -8.60
N GLY A 366 -2.04 9.22 -9.68
CA GLY A 366 -0.81 10.00 -9.72
C GLY A 366 -1.06 11.49 -9.47
N LEU A 367 -2.05 12.09 -10.14
CA LEU A 367 -2.42 13.50 -9.94
C LEU A 367 -2.93 13.77 -8.51
N ILE A 368 -3.78 12.89 -7.99
CA ILE A 368 -4.27 12.95 -6.61
C ILE A 368 -3.12 12.81 -5.61
N GLY A 369 -2.16 11.93 -5.89
CA GLY A 369 -0.97 11.75 -5.05
C GLY A 369 -0.12 13.01 -4.95
N ILE A 370 -0.17 13.91 -5.94
CA ILE A 370 0.51 15.21 -5.89
C ILE A 370 -0.29 16.21 -5.04
N ALA A 371 -1.57 16.36 -5.33
CA ALA A 371 -2.42 17.38 -4.71
C ALA A 371 -2.88 17.01 -3.29
N GLY A 372 -3.23 15.73 -3.06
CA GLY A 372 -3.79 15.25 -1.81
C GLY A 372 -2.95 15.57 -0.58
N PRO A 373 -1.66 15.18 -0.52
CA PRO A 373 -0.80 15.47 0.63
C PRO A 373 -0.62 16.98 0.90
N VAL A 374 -0.57 17.81 -0.15
CA VAL A 374 -0.43 19.27 -0.02
C VAL A 374 -1.70 19.87 0.59
N ILE A 375 -2.87 19.46 0.09
CA ILE A 375 -4.17 19.87 0.64
C ILE A 375 -4.31 19.37 2.08
N GLY A 376 -3.89 18.13 2.36
CA GLY A 376 -3.85 17.56 3.71
C GLY A 376 -2.98 18.39 4.65
N GLY A 377 -1.79 18.82 4.21
CA GLY A 377 -0.90 19.69 4.97
C GLY A 377 -1.51 21.07 5.28
N TYR A 378 -2.23 21.64 4.33
CA TYR A 378 -2.95 22.89 4.52
C TYR A 378 -4.08 22.74 5.55
N ILE A 379 -4.91 21.70 5.43
CA ILE A 379 -6.02 21.43 6.37
C ILE A 379 -5.48 21.11 7.77
N TRP A 380 -4.41 20.33 7.87
CA TRP A 380 -3.73 20.06 9.14
C TRP A 380 -3.27 21.33 9.83
N GLY A 381 -2.75 22.31 9.08
CA GLY A 381 -2.34 23.62 9.61
C GLY A 381 -3.48 24.43 10.19
N ILE A 382 -4.73 24.20 9.74
CA ILE A 382 -5.94 24.83 10.30
C ILE A 382 -6.41 24.06 11.53
N ASN A 383 -6.65 22.77 11.39
CA ASN A 383 -7.07 21.88 12.48
C ASN A 383 -6.75 20.42 12.13
N PRO A 384 -5.89 19.72 12.90
CA PRO A 384 -5.59 18.31 12.68
C PRO A 384 -6.82 17.38 12.71
N ASP A 385 -7.77 17.61 13.61
CA ASP A 385 -8.97 16.77 13.70
C ASP A 385 -9.85 16.91 12.44
N LEU A 386 -9.93 18.10 11.84
CA LEU A 386 -10.69 18.32 10.60
C LEU A 386 -10.21 17.39 9.48
N LEU A 387 -8.89 17.22 9.34
CA LEU A 387 -8.32 16.32 8.34
C LEU A 387 -8.83 14.88 8.50
N PHE A 388 -9.06 14.42 9.74
CA PHE A 388 -9.52 13.07 10.03
C PHE A 388 -11.05 12.94 10.11
N TRP A 389 -11.80 14.05 10.18
CA TRP A 389 -13.26 14.07 9.99
C TRP A 389 -13.65 13.90 8.52
N ILE A 390 -12.83 14.38 7.58
CA ILE A 390 -13.12 14.26 6.13
C ILE A 390 -13.33 12.80 5.69
N PRO A 391 -12.48 11.82 6.08
CA PRO A 391 -12.73 10.40 5.79
C PRO A 391 -14.04 9.88 6.38
N VAL A 392 -14.41 10.29 7.59
CA VAL A 392 -15.69 9.89 8.21
C VAL A 392 -16.85 10.35 7.34
N PHE A 393 -16.83 11.61 6.92
CA PHE A 393 -17.86 12.19 6.05
C PHE A 393 -17.90 11.48 4.68
N GLN A 394 -16.73 11.35 4.01
CA GLN A 394 -16.64 10.74 2.69
C GLN A 394 -17.17 9.29 2.70
N TRP A 395 -16.79 8.50 3.71
CA TRP A 395 -17.24 7.11 3.83
C TRP A 395 -18.71 6.99 4.16
N SER A 396 -19.26 7.86 5.02
CA SER A 396 -20.66 7.82 5.44
C SER A 396 -21.61 8.39 4.40
N VAL A 397 -21.25 9.53 3.77
CA VAL A 397 -22.16 10.32 2.96
C VAL A 397 -21.96 10.09 1.45
N ILE A 398 -20.75 9.72 1.03
CA ILE A 398 -20.43 9.51 -0.40
C ILE A 398 -20.32 8.01 -0.69
N ALA A 399 -19.35 7.32 -0.07
CA ALA A 399 -19.04 5.95 -0.44
C ALA A 399 -20.14 4.96 -0.05
N PHE A 400 -20.75 5.09 1.13
CA PHE A 400 -21.80 4.18 1.57
C PHE A 400 -23.07 4.23 0.71
N PRO A 401 -23.67 5.41 0.39
CA PRO A 401 -24.80 5.47 -0.53
C PRO A 401 -24.48 4.91 -1.92
N ILE A 402 -23.28 5.18 -2.46
CA ILE A 402 -22.87 4.61 -3.74
C ILE A 402 -22.76 3.09 -3.63
N LEU A 403 -22.17 2.55 -2.56
CA LEU A 403 -22.12 1.11 -2.31
C LEU A 403 -23.52 0.49 -2.29
N VAL A 404 -24.48 1.12 -1.61
CA VAL A 404 -25.88 0.66 -1.58
C VAL A 404 -26.48 0.62 -2.98
N LEU A 405 -26.34 1.71 -3.76
CA LEU A 405 -26.85 1.80 -5.13
C LEU A 405 -26.24 0.75 -6.06
N LEU A 406 -24.94 0.47 -5.93
CA LEU A 406 -24.25 -0.53 -6.72
C LEU A 406 -24.69 -1.95 -6.37
N MET A 407 -24.90 -2.23 -5.07
CA MET A 407 -25.23 -3.58 -4.57
C MET A 407 -26.71 -3.93 -4.57
N GLU A 408 -27.64 -2.96 -4.55
CA GLU A 408 -29.09 -3.24 -4.62
C GLU A 408 -29.51 -3.96 -5.89
N ARG A 409 -28.90 -3.60 -7.01
CA ARG A 409 -29.19 -4.18 -8.33
C ARG A 409 -28.41 -5.46 -8.64
N TYR A 410 -27.42 -5.81 -7.82
CA TYR A 410 -26.66 -7.06 -7.95
C TYR A 410 -27.47 -8.30 -7.53
N SER A 411 -28.55 -8.14 -6.76
CA SER A 411 -29.38 -9.24 -6.25
C SER A 411 -30.48 -9.70 -7.22
N THR A 412 -30.70 -9.00 -8.32
CA THR A 412 -31.65 -9.41 -9.37
C THR A 412 -30.89 -10.11 -10.50
N ASP A 413 -31.20 -11.37 -10.71
CA ASP A 413 -30.57 -12.38 -11.59
C ASP A 413 -30.39 -12.03 -13.08
N GLY A 414 -30.10 -10.79 -13.43
CA GLY A 414 -29.99 -10.30 -14.80
C GLY A 414 -28.65 -9.68 -15.22
N PHE A 415 -27.65 -9.61 -14.33
CA PHE A 415 -26.47 -8.79 -14.60
C PHE A 415 -25.60 -9.27 -15.79
N ILE A 416 -25.62 -10.54 -16.10
CA ILE A 416 -24.89 -11.11 -17.26
C ILE A 416 -25.62 -10.87 -18.58
N GLN A 417 -26.95 -10.77 -18.58
CA GLN A 417 -27.74 -10.57 -19.80
C GLN A 417 -27.81 -9.12 -20.28
N GLU A 418 -27.85 -8.12 -19.41
CA GLU A 418 -27.91 -6.70 -19.82
C GLU A 418 -26.59 -6.12 -20.37
N LEU A 419 -25.44 -6.73 -20.06
CA LEU A 419 -24.15 -6.31 -20.61
C LEU A 419 -23.89 -6.78 -22.05
N TYR A 420 -24.72 -7.70 -22.56
CA TYR A 420 -24.60 -8.26 -23.93
C TYR A 420 -25.73 -7.84 -24.87
N VAL A 421 -26.70 -7.04 -24.43
CA VAL A 421 -27.89 -6.66 -25.20
C VAL A 421 -28.01 -5.15 -25.47
N SER A 422 -27.01 -4.33 -25.07
CA SER A 422 -27.01 -2.91 -25.42
C SER A 422 -25.81 -2.52 -26.26
#